data_fb6fa2b261f623db200c88e5829370c9
#
_entry.id   fb6fa2b261f623db200c88e5829370c9
#
_cell.length_a   1.000
_cell.length_b   1.000
_cell.length_c   1.000
_cell.angle_alpha   90.00
_cell.angle_beta   90.00
_cell.angle_gamma   90.00
#
_symmetry.space_group_name_H-M   'P 1'
#
loop_
_entity.id
_entity.type
_entity.pdbx_description
1 polymer ?
#
loop_
_entity_poly.entity_id
_entity_poly.type
_entity_poly.pdbx_seq_one_letter_code
_entity_poly.pdbx_strand_id
1 'polypeptide(L)'
;MQRTPALQITSTGSFQGPDRFSYWADVVTQTFVPLQCDTPDRGSFCDDLRHRQIGLVGITDVQTSPLRAARTPATIARAPRDDLIVVLQIGGTCHTSQNASAARLLPGDGAIVTTDECNFFEFSGDFR
;
A
#
# COMPACT_ATOMS: atom_id res chain seq x y z
N MET A 1 22.76 -18.78 10.76
CA MET A 1 21.65 -18.81 11.73
C MET A 1 20.36 -18.33 11.05
N GLN A 2 19.35 -19.17 11.08
CA GLN A 2 18.04 -18.79 10.54
C GLN A 2 17.23 -18.09 11.65
N ARG A 3 16.61 -16.99 11.28
CA ARG A 3 15.66 -16.32 12.16
C ARG A 3 14.24 -16.63 11.70
N THR A 4 13.35 -16.90 12.63
CA THR A 4 11.94 -17.00 12.33
C THR A 4 11.44 -15.64 11.84
N PRO A 5 10.76 -15.58 10.68
CA PRO A 5 10.20 -14.32 10.22
C PRO A 5 9.22 -13.74 11.24
N ALA A 6 9.35 -12.45 11.51
CA ALA A 6 8.41 -11.75 12.36
C ALA A 6 7.14 -11.46 11.57
N LEU A 7 5.99 -11.77 12.14
CA LEU A 7 4.69 -11.40 11.60
C LEU A 7 4.18 -10.17 12.35
N GLN A 8 4.04 -9.08 11.64
CA GLN A 8 3.45 -7.87 12.18
C GLN A 8 2.01 -7.75 11.67
N ILE A 9 1.07 -7.57 12.60
CA ILE A 9 -0.34 -7.36 12.27
C ILE A 9 -0.72 -5.98 12.79
N THR A 10 -1.30 -5.16 11.90
CA THR A 10 -1.78 -3.83 12.23
C THR A 10 -3.19 -3.68 11.70
N SER A 11 -4.09 -3.18 12.53
CA SER A 11 -5.46 -2.88 12.13
C SER A 11 -5.85 -1.49 12.61
N THR A 12 -6.44 -0.70 11.73
CA THR A 12 -7.00 0.60 12.08
C THR A 12 -8.34 0.48 12.78
N GLY A 13 -8.96 -0.69 12.80
CA GLY A 13 -10.24 -0.94 13.44
C GLY A 13 -10.24 -0.72 14.95
N SER A 14 -9.07 -0.76 15.60
CA SER A 14 -8.93 -0.45 17.02
C SER A 14 -8.93 1.05 17.33
N PHE A 15 -8.80 1.90 16.32
CA PHE A 15 -8.83 3.34 16.46
C PHE A 15 -10.23 3.87 16.13
N GLN A 16 -10.67 4.87 16.87
CA GLN A 16 -11.99 5.49 16.71
C GLN A 16 -11.83 6.86 16.05
N GLY A 17 -12.78 7.19 15.16
CA GLY A 17 -12.87 8.52 14.57
C GLY A 17 -11.95 8.74 13.36
N PRO A 18 -11.71 10.02 12.97
CA PRO A 18 -11.02 10.37 11.72
C PRO A 18 -9.52 10.04 11.72
N ASP A 19 -8.94 9.78 12.88
CA ASP A 19 -7.51 9.52 12.99
C ASP A 19 -7.09 8.14 12.48
N ARG A 20 -8.05 7.24 12.24
CA ARG A 20 -7.77 5.90 11.69
C ARG A 20 -6.99 5.95 10.39
N PHE A 21 -7.42 6.80 9.48
CA PHE A 21 -6.75 6.93 8.19
C PHE A 21 -5.32 7.47 8.33
N SER A 22 -5.12 8.50 9.14
CA SER A 22 -3.80 9.06 9.38
C SER A 22 -2.84 8.03 10.00
N TYR A 23 -3.33 7.25 10.95
CA TYR A 23 -2.55 6.16 11.54
C TYR A 23 -2.16 5.13 10.50
N TRP A 24 -3.10 4.71 9.65
CA TRP A 24 -2.85 3.75 8.60
C TRP A 24 -1.83 4.27 7.58
N ALA A 25 -1.94 5.54 7.19
CA ALA A 25 -1.00 6.17 6.27
C ALA A 25 0.44 6.18 6.83
N ASP A 26 0.60 6.42 8.13
CA ASP A 26 1.90 6.35 8.79
C ASP A 26 2.45 4.92 8.79
N VAL A 27 1.62 3.91 9.04
CA VAL A 27 2.02 2.50 9.00
C VAL A 27 2.48 2.11 7.60
N VAL A 28 1.77 2.53 6.57
CA VAL A 28 2.15 2.28 5.17
C VAL A 28 3.51 2.90 4.85
N THR A 29 3.73 4.13 5.28
CA THR A 29 5.00 4.82 5.09
C THR A 29 6.16 4.08 5.74
N GLN A 30 5.95 3.52 6.92
CA GLN A 30 6.98 2.76 7.63
C GLN A 30 7.19 1.36 7.05
N THR A 31 6.13 0.74 6.53
CA THR A 31 6.17 -0.62 5.99
C THR A 31 6.75 -0.68 4.59
N PHE A 32 6.40 0.26 3.76
CA PHE A 32 6.85 0.34 2.35
C PHE A 32 7.82 1.49 2.15
N VAL A 33 7.31 2.60 1.65
CA VAL A 33 8.03 3.85 1.39
C VAL A 33 7.05 5.00 1.65
N PRO A 34 7.52 6.22 1.83
CA PRO A 34 6.63 7.37 1.88
C PRO A 34 5.75 7.46 0.64
N LEU A 35 4.45 7.48 0.85
CA LEU A 35 3.42 7.61 -0.17
C LEU A 35 2.47 8.72 0.23
N GLN A 36 1.92 9.39 -0.76
CA GLN A 36 0.79 10.29 -0.56
C GLN A 36 -0.50 9.47 -0.68
N CYS A 37 -1.21 9.34 0.43
CA CYS A 37 -2.44 8.54 0.49
C CYS A 37 -3.65 9.43 0.72
N ASP A 38 -4.78 9.02 0.13
CA ASP A 38 -6.06 9.68 0.32
C ASP A 38 -7.20 8.66 0.25
N THR A 39 -8.30 8.95 0.94
CA THR A 39 -9.50 8.11 0.94
C THR A 39 -10.74 9.01 0.81
N PRO A 40 -11.80 8.55 0.09
CA PRO A 40 -13.01 9.37 -0.07
C PRO A 40 -13.75 9.68 1.24
N ASP A 41 -13.73 8.75 2.18
CA ASP A 41 -14.44 8.91 3.46
C ASP A 41 -13.55 8.46 4.62
N ARG A 42 -12.89 9.44 5.23
CA ARG A 42 -12.00 9.19 6.38
C ARG A 42 -12.74 8.66 7.60
N GLY A 43 -14.00 9.03 7.75
CA GLY A 43 -14.80 8.63 8.91
C GLY A 43 -15.19 7.16 8.92
N SER A 44 -15.28 6.54 7.74
CA SER A 44 -15.65 5.13 7.58
C SER A 44 -14.49 4.26 7.11
N PHE A 45 -13.27 4.79 7.10
CA PHE A 45 -12.11 4.04 6.65
C PHE A 45 -11.81 2.87 7.59
N CYS A 46 -11.66 1.69 7.00
CA CYS A 46 -11.28 0.46 7.69
C CYS A 46 -10.15 -0.22 6.94
N ASP A 47 -9.24 -0.87 7.66
CA ASP A 47 -8.21 -1.68 7.03
C ASP A 47 -7.73 -2.81 7.94
N ASP A 48 -7.05 -3.76 7.31
CA ASP A 48 -6.16 -4.72 7.94
C ASP A 48 -4.87 -4.78 7.13
N LEU A 49 -3.74 -4.66 7.81
CA LEU A 49 -2.44 -4.80 7.18
C LEU A 49 -1.64 -5.84 7.95
N ARG A 50 -1.16 -6.86 7.23
CA ARG A 50 -0.30 -7.90 7.79
C ARG A 50 1.00 -7.91 7.02
N HIS A 51 2.11 -7.78 7.71
CA HIS A 51 3.43 -7.70 7.10
C HIS A 51 4.34 -8.78 7.65
N ARG A 52 5.11 -9.41 6.76
CA ARG A 52 6.15 -10.39 7.09
C ARG A 52 7.42 -10.06 6.32
N GLN A 53 8.53 -10.04 7.01
CA GLN A 53 9.83 -9.84 6.40
C GLN A 53 10.58 -11.18 6.35
N ILE A 54 11.06 -11.56 5.17
CA ILE A 54 11.84 -12.78 4.94
C ILE A 54 13.12 -12.37 4.21
N GLY A 55 14.23 -12.22 4.96
CA GLY A 55 15.47 -11.71 4.40
C GLY A 55 15.27 -10.30 3.84
N LEU A 56 15.52 -10.13 2.54
CA LEU A 56 15.35 -8.85 1.85
C LEU A 56 13.95 -8.68 1.26
N VAL A 57 13.07 -9.69 1.41
CA VAL A 57 11.73 -9.67 0.82
C VAL A 57 10.69 -9.39 1.89
N GLY A 58 9.90 -8.34 1.68
CA GLY A 58 8.73 -8.05 2.49
C GLY A 58 7.46 -8.54 1.80
N ILE A 59 6.60 -9.22 2.53
CA ILE A 59 5.29 -9.67 2.04
C ILE A 59 4.22 -9.00 2.89
N THR A 60 3.33 -8.27 2.24
CA THR A 60 2.28 -7.53 2.92
C THR A 60 0.92 -7.89 2.34
N ASP A 61 -0.01 -8.23 3.21
CA ASP A 61 -1.41 -8.46 2.87
C ASP A 61 -2.21 -7.24 3.36
N VAL A 62 -2.88 -6.56 2.45
CA VAL A 62 -3.60 -5.32 2.74
C VAL A 62 -5.05 -5.47 2.31
N GLN A 63 -5.96 -5.22 3.25
CA GLN A 63 -7.40 -5.10 2.97
C GLN A 63 -7.85 -3.74 3.45
N THR A 64 -8.40 -2.92 2.56
CA THR A 64 -8.88 -1.59 2.96
C THR A 64 -10.14 -1.17 2.22
N SER A 65 -10.75 -0.11 2.74
CA SER A 65 -11.74 0.70 2.04
C SER A 65 -11.10 1.38 0.81
N PRO A 66 -11.90 2.02 -0.07
CA PRO A 66 -11.37 2.74 -1.22
C PRO A 66 -10.23 3.69 -0.86
N LEU A 67 -9.18 3.70 -1.68
CA LEU A 67 -7.93 4.37 -1.37
C LEU A 67 -7.23 4.82 -2.64
N ARG A 68 -6.54 5.95 -2.55
CA ARG A 68 -5.54 6.39 -3.53
C ARG A 68 -4.19 6.44 -2.86
N ALA A 69 -3.17 5.93 -3.53
CA ALA A 69 -1.79 5.99 -3.05
C ALA A 69 -0.87 6.37 -4.21
N ALA A 70 0.04 7.31 -3.97
CA ALA A 70 0.93 7.81 -5.00
C ALA A 70 2.35 7.98 -4.46
N ARG A 71 3.32 7.52 -5.23
CA ARG A 71 4.72 7.88 -5.10
C ARG A 71 4.93 9.14 -5.93
N THR A 72 5.14 10.28 -5.29
CA THR A 72 5.21 11.60 -5.92
C THR A 72 6.64 12.11 -5.95
N PRO A 73 6.96 13.14 -6.75
CA PRO A 73 8.29 13.76 -6.69
C PRO A 73 8.68 14.19 -5.26
N ALA A 74 7.73 14.70 -4.49
CA ALA A 74 7.99 15.12 -3.12
C ALA A 74 8.30 13.93 -2.19
N THR A 75 7.58 12.81 -2.32
CA THR A 75 7.84 11.62 -1.51
C THR A 75 9.15 10.96 -1.90
N ILE A 76 9.52 10.96 -3.19
CA ILE A 76 10.80 10.46 -3.68
C ILE A 76 11.95 11.33 -3.13
N ALA A 77 11.82 12.65 -3.17
CA ALA A 77 12.84 13.55 -2.65
C ALA A 77 13.04 13.38 -1.14
N ARG A 78 11.97 13.14 -0.39
CA ARG A 78 12.03 12.95 1.06
C ARG A 78 12.72 11.65 1.44
N ALA A 79 12.48 10.57 0.69
CA ALA A 79 13.05 9.25 0.95
C ALA A 79 13.32 8.53 -0.36
N PRO A 80 14.48 8.80 -1.00
CA PRO A 80 14.87 8.09 -2.22
C PRO A 80 15.01 6.60 -1.95
N ARG A 81 14.36 5.78 -2.77
CA ARG A 81 14.39 4.32 -2.69
C ARG A 81 14.42 3.73 -4.08
N ASP A 82 15.04 2.58 -4.20
CA ASP A 82 15.14 1.82 -5.45
C ASP A 82 14.73 0.37 -5.18
N ASP A 83 13.46 0.19 -4.89
CA ASP A 83 12.88 -1.12 -4.60
C ASP A 83 11.87 -1.50 -5.69
N LEU A 84 11.67 -2.80 -5.86
CA LEU A 84 10.57 -3.33 -6.67
C LEU A 84 9.40 -3.66 -5.75
N ILE A 85 8.20 -3.28 -6.18
CA ILE A 85 6.96 -3.69 -5.53
C ILE A 85 6.19 -4.54 -6.52
N VAL A 86 5.92 -5.79 -6.14
CA VAL A 86 5.05 -6.69 -6.89
C VAL A 86 3.70 -6.67 -6.20
N VAL A 87 2.67 -6.28 -6.95
CA VAL A 87 1.30 -6.21 -6.44
C VAL A 87 0.49 -7.34 -7.05
N LEU A 88 -0.19 -8.11 -6.20
CA LEU A 88 -1.15 -9.13 -6.62
C LEU A 88 -2.53 -8.72 -6.13
N GLN A 89 -3.45 -8.52 -7.07
CA GLN A 89 -4.83 -8.16 -6.73
C GLN A 89 -5.61 -9.43 -6.40
N ILE A 90 -6.13 -9.53 -5.18
CA ILE A 90 -6.87 -10.70 -4.72
C ILE A 90 -8.36 -10.43 -4.74
N GLY A 91 -8.79 -9.26 -4.28
CA GLY A 91 -10.18 -8.83 -4.27
C GLY A 91 -10.32 -7.38 -4.66
N GLY A 92 -11.47 -7.00 -5.24
CA GLY A 92 -11.69 -5.65 -5.73
C GLY A 92 -10.91 -5.35 -7.01
N THR A 93 -10.90 -4.08 -7.40
CA THR A 93 -10.21 -3.62 -8.61
C THR A 93 -9.27 -2.46 -8.29
N CYS A 94 -8.20 -2.36 -9.08
CA CYS A 94 -7.21 -1.30 -8.94
C CYS A 94 -6.85 -0.74 -10.31
N HIS A 95 -6.77 0.59 -10.40
CA HIS A 95 -6.13 1.27 -11.52
C HIS A 95 -4.73 1.68 -11.08
N THR A 96 -3.72 1.32 -11.85
CA THR A 96 -2.34 1.65 -11.55
C THR A 96 -1.64 2.23 -12.76
N SER A 97 -0.68 3.11 -12.52
CA SER A 97 0.15 3.67 -13.59
C SER A 97 1.56 3.96 -13.10
N GLN A 98 2.50 3.81 -14.01
CA GLN A 98 3.88 4.24 -13.84
C GLN A 98 4.46 4.58 -15.21
N ASN A 99 5.12 5.73 -15.34
CA ASN A 99 5.60 6.25 -16.61
C ASN A 99 4.43 6.39 -17.62
N ALA A 100 4.58 5.87 -18.82
CA ALA A 100 3.55 5.88 -19.85
C ALA A 100 2.65 4.63 -19.81
N SER A 101 2.84 3.75 -18.84
CA SER A 101 2.09 2.50 -18.72
C SER A 101 0.99 2.64 -17.67
N ALA A 102 -0.20 2.13 -17.99
CA ALA A 102 -1.34 2.08 -17.10
C ALA A 102 -2.05 0.75 -17.25
N ALA A 103 -2.64 0.26 -16.18
CA ALA A 103 -3.34 -1.01 -16.16
C ALA A 103 -4.51 -0.97 -15.18
N ARG A 104 -5.54 -1.76 -15.48
CA ARG A 104 -6.61 -2.09 -14.54
C ARG A 104 -6.41 -3.51 -14.06
N LEU A 105 -6.26 -3.66 -12.75
CA LEU A 105 -6.05 -4.96 -12.12
C LEU A 105 -7.38 -5.50 -11.61
N LEU A 106 -7.73 -6.67 -12.07
CA LEU A 106 -8.86 -7.46 -11.56
C LEU A 106 -8.32 -8.55 -10.65
N PRO A 107 -9.18 -9.21 -9.84
CA PRO A 107 -8.71 -10.33 -9.01
C PRO A 107 -7.96 -11.37 -9.82
N GLY A 108 -6.75 -11.72 -9.39
CA GLY A 108 -5.84 -12.61 -10.09
C GLY A 108 -4.78 -11.90 -10.93
N ASP A 109 -4.93 -10.61 -11.19
CA ASP A 109 -3.95 -9.83 -11.94
C ASP A 109 -2.84 -9.31 -11.03
N GLY A 110 -1.71 -8.96 -11.63
CA GLY A 110 -0.58 -8.39 -10.93
C GLY A 110 0.11 -7.28 -11.71
N ALA A 111 0.88 -6.49 -10.99
CA ALA A 111 1.69 -5.42 -11.56
C ALA A 111 3.01 -5.31 -10.82
N ILE A 112 4.01 -4.77 -11.50
CA ILE A 112 5.32 -4.47 -10.90
C ILE A 112 5.57 -2.97 -11.07
N VAL A 113 5.89 -2.30 -9.98
CA VAL A 113 6.30 -0.89 -9.99
C VAL A 113 7.62 -0.73 -9.25
N THR A 114 8.34 0.35 -9.56
CA THR A 114 9.57 0.71 -8.87
C THR A 114 9.35 1.93 -7.99
N THR A 115 10.11 2.04 -6.91
CA THR A 115 9.96 3.14 -5.95
C THR A 115 10.80 4.37 -6.30
N ASP A 116 11.72 4.26 -7.25
CA ASP A 116 12.57 5.36 -7.71
C ASP A 116 11.87 6.32 -8.68
N GLU A 117 10.70 5.94 -9.19
CA GLU A 117 9.91 6.72 -10.12
C GLU A 117 8.49 6.91 -9.59
N CYS A 118 7.81 7.96 -10.03
CA CYS A 118 6.42 8.22 -9.67
C CYS A 118 5.52 7.06 -10.10
N ASN A 119 4.59 6.72 -9.24
CA ASN A 119 3.57 5.72 -9.54
C ASN A 119 2.26 6.10 -8.84
N PHE A 120 1.18 5.46 -9.26
CA PHE A 120 -0.14 5.75 -8.74
C PHE A 120 -0.96 4.47 -8.67
N PHE A 121 -1.71 4.33 -7.56
CA PHE A 121 -2.68 3.27 -7.35
C PHE A 121 -4.01 3.89 -6.92
N GLU A 122 -5.09 3.46 -7.55
CA GLU A 122 -6.45 3.84 -7.17
C GLU A 122 -7.30 2.58 -7.01
N PHE A 123 -7.76 2.36 -5.79
CA PHE A 123 -8.65 1.26 -5.44
C PHE A 123 -10.05 1.84 -5.25
N SER A 124 -10.99 1.45 -6.12
CA SER A 124 -12.32 2.03 -6.21
C SER A 124 -13.38 1.16 -5.57
N GLY A 125 -13.22 0.71 -4.41
CA GLY A 125 -14.10 -0.16 -3.67
C GLY A 125 -13.27 -0.86 -2.60
N ASP A 126 -13.89 -1.70 -1.80
CA ASP A 126 -13.15 -2.52 -0.87
C ASP A 126 -12.26 -3.47 -1.66
N PHE A 127 -11.00 -3.64 -1.21
CA PHE A 127 -10.02 -4.41 -1.97
C PHE A 127 -9.10 -5.22 -1.08
N ARG A 128 -8.43 -6.18 -1.71
CA ARG A 128 -7.36 -6.95 -1.11
C ARG A 128 -6.24 -7.17 -2.10
#